data_72c2b3dcdf72b21f3b749ad3f7970303
#
_entry.id   72c2b3dcdf72b21f3b749ad3f7970303
#
_cell.length_a   1.000
_cell.length_b   1.000
_cell.length_c   1.000
_cell.angle_alpha   90.00
_cell.angle_beta   90.00
_cell.angle_gamma   90.00
#
_symmetry.space_group_name_H-M   'P 1'
#
loop_
_entity.id
_entity.type
_entity.pdbx_description
1 polymer ?
#
loop_
_entity_poly.entity_id
_entity_poly.type
_entity_poly.pdbx_seq_one_letter_code
_entity_poly.pdbx_strand_id
1 'polypeptide(L)'
;MVLFIISSNAYALEPGKWSFVQEDEYCYIGSLATETDLPENKIRGDNYILVYRIIGSNQNIVQIEAGYNYNTEKNILVKIDNTDFDFYTVEDSPDSAWTDDDNKVIYAMKKGLSLIITGESSRGTITNDSYSLNGFTAAFNDLMNECK
;
A
#
# COMPACT_ATOMS: atom_id res chain seq x y z
N MET A 1 0.69 -18.74 -2.30
CA MET A 1 1.26 -17.55 -1.64
C MET A 1 0.67 -17.45 -0.24
N VAL A 2 1.52 -17.37 0.77
CA VAL A 2 1.05 -17.12 2.14
C VAL A 2 0.94 -15.61 2.29
N LEU A 3 -0.29 -15.13 2.49
CA LEU A 3 -0.54 -13.71 2.76
C LEU A 3 -0.26 -13.47 4.25
N PHE A 4 0.73 -12.64 4.51
CA PHE A 4 1.07 -12.23 5.85
C PHE A 4 0.35 -10.91 6.14
N ILE A 5 -0.49 -10.88 7.16
CA ILE A 5 -1.10 -9.63 7.59
C ILE A 5 -0.07 -8.90 8.42
N ILE A 6 0.51 -7.85 7.83
CA ILE A 6 1.46 -7.00 8.52
C ILE A 6 0.68 -5.92 9.23
N SER A 7 0.78 -5.91 10.55
CA SER A 7 0.23 -4.82 11.37
C SER A 7 1.33 -3.78 11.53
N SER A 8 1.24 -2.70 10.78
CA SER A 8 2.22 -1.62 10.88
C SER A 8 1.82 -0.61 11.94
N ASN A 9 2.82 0.03 12.53
CA ASN A 9 2.59 1.17 13.39
C ASN A 9 2.47 2.41 12.50
N ALA A 10 1.24 2.84 12.21
CA ALA A 10 0.96 3.97 11.33
C ALA A 10 1.58 5.29 11.83
N TYR A 11 1.95 5.38 13.09
CA TYR A 11 2.64 6.56 13.64
C TYR A 11 4.01 6.81 13.04
N ALA A 12 4.64 5.77 12.45
CA ALA A 12 5.94 5.91 11.78
C ALA A 12 5.81 6.42 10.34
N LEU A 13 4.59 6.45 9.78
CA LEU A 13 4.34 6.82 8.39
C LEU A 13 3.87 8.26 8.28
N GLU A 14 4.24 8.92 7.18
CA GLU A 14 3.90 10.31 6.91
C GLU A 14 3.40 10.48 5.47
N PRO A 15 2.51 11.46 5.22
CA PRO A 15 2.11 11.77 3.84
C PRO A 15 3.31 12.35 3.06
N GLY A 16 3.44 11.92 1.81
CA GLY A 16 4.45 12.45 0.91
C GLY A 16 5.89 12.02 1.19
N LYS A 17 6.06 11.08 2.12
CA LYS A 17 7.38 10.57 2.52
C LYS A 17 7.32 9.05 2.65
N TRP A 18 8.35 8.37 2.17
CA TRP A 18 8.52 6.93 2.32
C TRP A 18 9.48 6.66 3.48
N SER A 19 8.99 5.96 4.49
CA SER A 19 9.74 5.68 5.72
C SER A 19 10.07 4.20 5.81
N PHE A 20 11.30 3.88 6.22
CA PHE A 20 11.75 2.51 6.49
C PHE A 20 11.54 2.19 7.96
N VAL A 21 10.96 1.00 8.22
CA VAL A 21 10.75 0.48 9.57
C VAL A 21 11.20 -0.97 9.61
N GLN A 22 11.99 -1.31 10.62
CA GLN A 22 12.40 -2.69 10.88
C GLN A 22 11.70 -3.20 12.12
N GLU A 23 11.04 -4.35 11.97
CA GLU A 23 10.44 -5.12 13.05
C GLU A 23 11.25 -6.40 13.27
N ASP A 24 10.84 -7.24 14.22
CA ASP A 24 11.60 -8.43 14.58
C ASP A 24 11.67 -9.47 13.46
N GLU A 25 10.57 -9.67 12.73
CA GLU A 25 10.46 -10.72 11.72
C GLU A 25 10.34 -10.18 10.30
N TYR A 26 10.14 -8.88 10.13
CA TYR A 26 9.94 -8.26 8.82
C TYR A 26 10.37 -6.81 8.83
N CYS A 27 10.59 -6.28 7.64
CA CYS A 27 10.83 -4.85 7.44
C CYS A 27 9.87 -4.33 6.40
N TYR A 28 9.60 -3.04 6.43
CA TYR A 28 8.76 -2.42 5.40
C TYR A 28 9.17 -0.98 5.16
N ILE A 29 8.77 -0.48 4.00
CA ILE A 29 8.71 0.94 3.71
C ILE A 29 7.24 1.28 3.50
N GLY A 30 6.84 2.48 3.88
CA GLY A 30 5.45 2.88 3.75
C GLY A 30 5.27 4.37 3.68
N SER A 31 4.07 4.75 3.22
CA SER A 31 3.66 6.15 3.13
C SER A 31 2.16 6.27 3.34
N LEU A 32 1.74 7.36 3.95
CA LEU A 32 0.31 7.72 4.04
C LEU A 32 -0.11 8.44 2.75
N ALA A 33 -1.41 8.40 2.47
CA ALA A 33 -1.97 9.17 1.37
C ALA A 33 -1.77 10.67 1.59
N THR A 34 -1.49 11.39 0.51
CA THR A 34 -1.37 12.85 0.54
C THR A 34 -2.72 13.52 0.42
N GLU A 35 -3.65 12.89 -0.28
CA GLU A 35 -5.00 13.41 -0.50
C GLU A 35 -5.99 12.26 -0.60
N THR A 36 -7.24 12.52 -0.23
CA THR A 36 -8.36 11.62 -0.42
C THR A 36 -9.59 12.44 -0.82
N ASP A 37 -10.47 11.84 -1.61
CA ASP A 37 -11.75 12.44 -1.96
C ASP A 37 -12.91 11.88 -1.12
N LEU A 38 -12.60 11.26 0.02
CA LEU A 38 -13.64 10.79 0.94
C LEU A 38 -14.54 11.96 1.34
N PRO A 39 -15.89 11.82 1.23
CA PRO A 39 -16.81 12.86 1.69
C PRO A 39 -16.58 13.24 3.15
N GLU A 40 -16.70 14.53 3.47
CA GLU A 40 -16.42 15.07 4.82
C GLU A 40 -17.28 14.43 5.92
N ASN A 41 -18.48 13.95 5.57
CA ASN A 41 -19.38 13.29 6.52
C ASN A 41 -19.06 11.80 6.75
N LYS A 42 -18.01 11.30 6.14
CA LYS A 42 -17.56 9.91 6.29
C LYS A 42 -16.29 9.86 7.13
N ILE A 43 -16.13 8.77 7.86
CA ILE A 43 -14.96 8.53 8.72
C ILE A 43 -14.28 7.25 8.26
N ARG A 44 -12.95 7.24 8.27
CA ARG A 44 -12.14 6.06 8.01
C ARG A 44 -10.91 6.09 8.91
N GLY A 45 -10.26 4.94 9.09
CA GLY A 45 -8.95 4.85 9.69
C GLY A 45 -7.86 5.32 8.74
N ASP A 46 -6.60 5.21 9.16
CA ASP A 46 -5.46 5.57 8.34
C ASP A 46 -5.40 4.71 7.08
N ASN A 47 -5.11 5.36 5.96
CA ASN A 47 -4.91 4.68 4.68
C ASN A 47 -3.46 4.86 4.23
N TYR A 48 -2.82 3.74 3.96
CA TYR A 48 -1.40 3.73 3.64
C TYR A 48 -1.06 2.58 2.70
N ILE A 49 0.12 2.68 2.10
CA ILE A 49 0.68 1.63 1.25
C ILE A 49 2.04 1.21 1.80
N LEU A 50 2.28 -0.08 1.80
CA LEU A 50 3.52 -0.69 2.27
C LEU A 50 4.16 -1.52 1.17
N VAL A 51 5.48 -1.56 1.18
CA VAL A 51 6.23 -2.65 0.55
C VAL A 51 6.99 -3.33 1.68
N TYR A 52 6.71 -4.60 1.92
CA TYR A 52 7.34 -5.31 3.03
C TYR A 52 8.11 -6.54 2.55
N ARG A 53 9.02 -6.96 3.41
CA ARG A 53 9.86 -8.14 3.22
C ARG A 53 9.96 -8.89 4.55
N ILE A 54 9.68 -10.19 4.52
CA ILE A 54 9.95 -11.07 5.65
C ILE A 54 11.46 -11.30 5.71
N ILE A 55 12.06 -11.18 6.88
CA ILE A 55 13.49 -11.41 7.06
C ILE A 55 13.82 -12.87 6.69
N GLY A 56 14.82 -13.06 5.83
CA GLY A 56 15.18 -14.37 5.29
C GLY A 56 14.48 -14.72 3.98
N SER A 57 13.47 -13.95 3.56
CA SER A 57 12.82 -14.09 2.25
C SER A 57 13.49 -13.16 1.23
N ASN A 58 13.39 -13.50 -0.04
CA ASN A 58 13.81 -12.63 -1.14
C ASN A 58 12.63 -12.01 -1.89
N GLN A 59 11.41 -12.12 -1.32
CA GLN A 59 10.20 -11.57 -1.91
C GLN A 59 9.86 -10.22 -1.29
N ASN A 60 9.43 -9.28 -2.14
CA ASN A 60 8.89 -8.00 -1.72
C ASN A 60 7.40 -7.98 -2.07
N ILE A 61 6.58 -7.60 -1.11
CA ILE A 61 5.12 -7.66 -1.24
C ILE A 61 4.54 -6.26 -1.06
N VAL A 62 3.67 -5.85 -1.99
CA VAL A 62 2.94 -4.59 -1.90
C VAL A 62 1.62 -4.85 -1.21
N GLN A 63 1.32 -4.07 -0.16
CA GLN A 63 0.09 -4.17 0.60
C GLN A 63 -0.51 -2.78 0.78
N ILE A 64 -1.81 -2.69 0.57
CA ILE A 64 -2.57 -1.46 0.78
C ILE A 64 -3.46 -1.65 2.00
N GLU A 65 -3.53 -0.65 2.86
CA GLU A 65 -4.50 -0.54 3.93
C GLU A 65 -5.46 0.61 3.63
N ALA A 66 -6.75 0.29 3.56
CA ALA A 66 -7.75 1.28 3.19
C ALA A 66 -8.26 2.11 4.37
N GLY A 67 -8.14 1.59 5.60
CA GLY A 67 -8.78 2.20 6.77
C GLY A 67 -10.30 2.00 6.80
N TYR A 68 -10.83 1.21 5.88
CA TYR A 68 -12.22 0.75 5.84
C TYR A 68 -12.25 -0.64 5.19
N ASN A 69 -13.39 -1.35 5.33
CA ASN A 69 -13.55 -2.64 4.67
C ASN A 69 -13.95 -2.43 3.21
N TYR A 70 -13.20 -3.05 2.31
CA TYR A 70 -13.50 -3.07 0.88
C TYR A 70 -14.74 -3.92 0.58
N ASN A 71 -15.39 -3.61 -0.52
CA ASN A 71 -16.32 -4.53 -1.18
C ASN A 71 -15.50 -5.68 -1.76
N THR A 72 -15.62 -6.88 -1.16
CA THR A 72 -14.81 -8.04 -1.52
C THR A 72 -15.09 -8.60 -2.91
N GLU A 73 -16.17 -8.15 -3.55
CA GLU A 73 -16.53 -8.56 -4.91
C GLU A 73 -15.92 -7.66 -6.00
N LYS A 74 -15.24 -6.59 -5.61
CA LYS A 74 -14.65 -5.60 -6.54
C LYS A 74 -13.14 -5.60 -6.43
N ASN A 75 -12.47 -5.50 -7.59
CA ASN A 75 -11.04 -5.23 -7.61
C ASN A 75 -10.76 -3.80 -7.20
N ILE A 76 -9.57 -3.59 -6.66
CA ILE A 76 -9.05 -2.27 -6.32
C ILE A 76 -8.12 -1.85 -7.45
N LEU A 77 -8.31 -0.66 -7.99
CA LEU A 77 -7.48 -0.15 -9.08
C LEU A 77 -6.35 0.69 -8.51
N VAL A 78 -5.12 0.34 -8.89
CA VAL A 78 -3.93 1.14 -8.57
C VAL A 78 -3.38 1.69 -9.87
N LYS A 79 -3.37 3.02 -9.98
CA LYS A 79 -2.87 3.71 -11.16
C LYS A 79 -1.56 4.41 -10.81
N ILE A 80 -0.48 4.00 -11.47
CA ILE A 80 0.83 4.62 -11.31
C ILE A 80 1.14 5.37 -12.60
N ASP A 81 1.12 6.70 -12.52
CA ASP A 81 1.12 7.61 -13.67
C ASP A 81 0.03 7.18 -14.67
N ASN A 82 0.37 6.56 -15.79
CA ASN A 82 -0.59 6.13 -16.81
C ASN A 82 -0.77 4.60 -16.87
N THR A 83 -0.24 3.85 -15.92
CA THR A 83 -0.31 2.38 -15.90
C THR A 83 -1.23 1.90 -14.81
N ASP A 84 -2.17 1.03 -15.17
CA ASP A 84 -3.15 0.47 -14.25
C ASP A 84 -2.73 -0.92 -13.78
N PHE A 85 -2.94 -1.18 -12.47
CA PHE A 85 -2.71 -2.49 -11.87
C PHE A 85 -3.94 -2.90 -11.06
N ASP A 86 -4.28 -4.18 -11.10
CA ASP A 86 -5.37 -4.72 -10.30
C ASP A 86 -4.86 -5.24 -8.96
N PHE A 87 -5.55 -4.84 -7.90
CA PHE A 87 -5.37 -5.37 -6.57
C PHE A 87 -6.67 -6.05 -6.13
N TYR A 88 -6.58 -6.96 -5.17
CA TYR A 88 -7.70 -7.68 -4.61
C TYR A 88 -7.64 -7.69 -3.09
N THR A 89 -8.79 -7.87 -2.48
CA THR A 89 -8.89 -8.09 -1.03
C THR A 89 -9.36 -9.52 -0.75
N VAL A 90 -9.27 -9.94 0.50
CA VAL A 90 -9.75 -11.24 0.97
C VAL A 90 -10.71 -11.04 2.13
N GLU A 91 -11.66 -11.97 2.31
CA GLU A 91 -12.68 -11.88 3.34
C GLU A 91 -12.10 -11.87 4.76
N ASP A 92 -10.97 -12.56 4.97
CA ASP A 92 -10.32 -12.62 6.28
C ASP A 92 -9.60 -11.32 6.65
N SER A 93 -9.33 -10.46 5.68
CA SER A 93 -8.67 -9.17 5.89
C SER A 93 -9.22 -8.15 4.89
N PRO A 94 -10.50 -7.75 5.04
CA PRO A 94 -11.19 -6.96 4.01
C PRO A 94 -10.75 -5.50 3.95
N ASP A 95 -9.95 -5.02 4.90
CA ASP A 95 -9.38 -3.66 4.90
C ASP A 95 -8.03 -3.57 4.19
N SER A 96 -7.47 -4.72 3.78
CA SER A 96 -6.18 -4.80 3.11
C SER A 96 -6.33 -5.27 1.66
N ALA A 97 -5.40 -4.91 0.80
CA ALA A 97 -5.38 -5.36 -0.59
C ALA A 97 -3.96 -5.71 -1.03
N TRP A 98 -3.87 -6.68 -1.93
CA TRP A 98 -2.63 -7.22 -2.49
C TRP A 98 -2.73 -7.36 -3.99
N THR A 99 -1.62 -7.68 -4.64
CA THR A 99 -1.57 -7.95 -6.08
C THR A 99 -0.77 -9.22 -6.36
N ASP A 100 -1.02 -9.83 -7.52
CA ASP A 100 -0.20 -10.94 -8.02
C ASP A 100 1.05 -10.44 -8.75
N ASP A 101 1.15 -9.13 -9.02
CA ASP A 101 2.20 -8.52 -9.84
C ASP A 101 3.12 -7.61 -9.02
N ASP A 102 3.52 -8.02 -7.81
CA ASP A 102 4.33 -7.20 -6.91
C ASP A 102 5.54 -6.57 -7.60
N ASN A 103 6.33 -7.36 -8.31
CA ASN A 103 7.56 -6.85 -8.93
C ASN A 103 7.28 -5.82 -10.02
N LYS A 104 6.21 -6.00 -10.79
CA LYS A 104 5.80 -5.03 -11.82
C LYS A 104 5.33 -3.72 -11.20
N VAL A 105 4.58 -3.81 -10.11
CA VAL A 105 4.11 -2.65 -9.36
C VAL A 105 5.29 -1.88 -8.79
N ILE A 106 6.22 -2.58 -8.11
CA ILE A 106 7.42 -1.96 -7.55
C ILE A 106 8.26 -1.27 -8.63
N TYR A 107 8.42 -1.92 -9.78
CA TYR A 107 9.15 -1.33 -10.91
C TYR A 107 8.50 -0.03 -11.38
N ALA A 108 7.17 -0.01 -11.50
CA ALA A 108 6.44 1.19 -11.86
C ALA A 108 6.55 2.28 -10.79
N MET A 109 6.52 1.89 -9.50
CA MET A 109 6.68 2.84 -8.40
C MET A 109 8.05 3.50 -8.39
N LYS A 110 9.10 2.78 -8.77
CA LYS A 110 10.46 3.36 -8.87
C LYS A 110 10.56 4.44 -9.93
N LYS A 111 9.81 4.30 -11.02
CA LYS A 111 9.84 5.22 -12.16
C LYS A 111 8.77 6.30 -12.11
N GLY A 112 7.74 6.08 -11.31
CA GLY A 112 6.57 6.94 -11.29
C GLY A 112 6.73 8.16 -10.39
N LEU A 113 5.82 9.11 -10.57
CA LEU A 113 5.73 10.32 -9.78
C LEU A 113 4.55 10.26 -8.81
N SER A 114 3.45 9.65 -9.21
CA SER A 114 2.23 9.59 -8.42
C SER A 114 1.54 8.24 -8.55
N LEU A 115 0.77 7.91 -7.52
CA LEU A 115 -0.01 6.69 -7.44
C LEU A 115 -1.38 7.06 -6.89
N ILE A 116 -2.44 6.52 -7.53
CA ILE A 116 -3.82 6.73 -7.09
C ILE A 116 -4.45 5.36 -6.88
N ILE A 117 -5.06 5.18 -5.70
CA ILE A 117 -5.80 3.97 -5.36
C ILE A 117 -7.29 4.28 -5.42
N THR A 118 -8.01 3.58 -6.29
CA THR A 118 -9.47 3.67 -6.39
C THR A 118 -10.08 2.39 -5.84
N GLY A 119 -10.83 2.52 -4.76
CA GLY A 119 -11.48 1.41 -4.10
C GLY A 119 -12.92 1.73 -3.76
N GLU A 120 -13.72 0.66 -3.59
CA GLU A 120 -15.11 0.77 -3.14
C GLU A 120 -15.24 0.10 -1.78
N SER A 121 -15.83 0.82 -0.84
CA SER A 121 -16.08 0.26 0.49
C SER A 121 -17.22 -0.77 0.46
N SER A 122 -17.32 -1.57 1.53
CA SER A 122 -18.42 -2.52 1.69
C SER A 122 -19.79 -1.84 1.72
N ARG A 123 -19.83 -0.54 1.95
CA ARG A 123 -21.06 0.26 1.93
C ARG A 123 -21.32 0.96 0.60
N GLY A 124 -20.44 0.73 -0.40
CA GLY A 124 -20.60 1.30 -1.73
C GLY A 124 -19.99 2.69 -1.92
N THR A 125 -19.22 3.18 -0.97
CA THR A 125 -18.51 4.47 -1.12
C THR A 125 -17.24 4.26 -1.92
N ILE A 126 -17.06 5.02 -2.99
CA ILE A 126 -15.84 4.98 -3.80
C ILE A 126 -14.91 6.08 -3.31
N THR A 127 -13.63 5.73 -3.10
CA THR A 127 -12.58 6.69 -2.74
C THR A 127 -11.46 6.64 -3.76
N ASN A 128 -10.85 7.80 -3.99
CA ASN A 128 -9.60 7.94 -4.74
C ASN A 128 -8.57 8.54 -3.81
N ASP A 129 -7.57 7.76 -3.48
CA ASP A 129 -6.50 8.15 -2.55
C ASP A 129 -5.22 8.37 -3.32
N SER A 130 -4.62 9.54 -3.17
CA SER A 130 -3.41 9.92 -3.89
C SER A 130 -2.18 9.78 -3.02
N TYR A 131 -1.10 9.29 -3.62
CA TYR A 131 0.19 9.08 -2.97
C TYR A 131 1.29 9.69 -3.81
N SER A 132 2.28 10.30 -3.16
CA SER A 132 3.50 10.73 -3.83
C SER A 132 4.48 9.57 -3.90
N LEU A 133 5.13 9.37 -5.04
CA LEU A 133 6.21 8.39 -5.19
C LEU A 133 7.60 9.02 -5.02
N ASN A 134 7.64 10.31 -4.68
CA ASN A 134 8.90 10.99 -4.40
C ASN A 134 9.61 10.33 -3.21
N GLY A 135 10.85 9.91 -3.41
CA GLY A 135 11.63 9.23 -2.37
C GLY A 135 11.41 7.72 -2.29
N PHE A 136 10.51 7.15 -3.10
CA PHE A 136 10.23 5.71 -3.07
C PHE A 136 11.48 4.87 -3.37
N THR A 137 12.23 5.21 -4.42
CA THR A 137 13.40 4.42 -4.83
C THR A 137 14.47 4.41 -3.74
N ALA A 138 14.73 5.56 -3.10
CA ALA A 138 15.69 5.63 -2.00
C ALA A 138 15.26 4.75 -0.82
N ALA A 139 13.98 4.81 -0.44
CA ALA A 139 13.44 3.99 0.63
C ALA A 139 13.48 2.50 0.28
N PHE A 140 13.17 2.15 -0.97
CA PHE A 140 13.23 0.77 -1.43
C PHE A 140 14.68 0.22 -1.37
N ASN A 141 15.66 1.04 -1.72
CA ASN A 141 17.07 0.66 -1.58
C ASN A 141 17.43 0.42 -0.11
N ASP A 142 16.91 1.22 0.81
CA ASP A 142 17.09 0.99 2.25
C ASP A 142 16.47 -0.36 2.66
N LEU A 143 15.28 -0.67 2.16
CA LEU A 143 14.62 -1.96 2.41
C LEU A 143 15.50 -3.12 1.94
N MET A 144 16.12 -3.00 0.76
CA MET A 144 16.97 -4.05 0.21
C MET A 144 18.29 -4.20 0.98
N ASN A 145 18.86 -3.11 1.46
CA ASN A 145 20.17 -3.10 2.10
C ASN A 145 20.10 -3.34 3.61
N GLU A 146 19.04 -2.88 4.28
CA GLU A 146 18.96 -2.84 5.74
C GLU A 146 18.08 -3.95 6.35
N CYS A 147 17.23 -4.59 5.54
CA CYS A 147 16.35 -5.65 6.04
C CYS A 147 17.10 -6.97 6.23
N LYS A 148 17.57 -7.19 7.44
CA LYS A 148 18.42 -8.36 7.77
C LYS A 148 17.98 -8.98 9.10
#